data_5e1d87f10b5f0985239fb1098723aa43
#
_entry.id   5e1d87f10b5f0985239fb1098723aa43
#
_cell.length_a   1.000
_cell.length_b   1.000
_cell.length_c   1.000
_cell.angle_alpha   90.00
_cell.angle_beta   90.00
_cell.angle_gamma   90.00
#
_symmetry.space_group_name_H-M   'P 1'
#
loop_
_entity.id
_entity.type
_entity.pdbx_description
1 polymer ?
#
loop_
_entity_poly.entity_id
_entity_poly.type
_entity_poly.pdbx_seq_one_letter_code
_entity_poly.pdbx_strand_id
1 'polypeptide(L)'
;LLFPWGEKPTKEKANLGDDYDANGKKGGKTDGYNLFAPGDRACADVSPYGIHDMAGNVSEWTASEFRGESWPAHPDFPDLRIPVVRGGHFALKNSDDLLTTRFFTESASETTLARGFRVASDVAPTK
;
A
#
# COMPACT_ATOMS: atom_id res chain seq x y z
N LEU A 1 -10.53 -5.45 11.46
CA LEU A 1 -9.21 -6.06 11.20
C LEU A 1 -8.15 -4.97 11.19
N LEU A 2 -7.05 -5.18 11.90
CA LEU A 2 -5.91 -4.26 11.88
C LEU A 2 -5.15 -4.36 10.54
N PHE A 3 -5.02 -5.58 10.01
CA PHE A 3 -4.40 -5.85 8.71
C PHE A 3 -5.41 -6.51 7.77
N PRO A 4 -5.20 -6.50 6.47
CA PRO A 4 -6.11 -7.16 5.53
C PRO A 4 -6.37 -8.63 5.87
N TRP A 5 -5.38 -9.33 6.39
CA TRP A 5 -5.43 -10.76 6.75
C TRP A 5 -5.80 -11.04 8.21
N GLY A 6 -6.04 -10.04 9.06
CA GLY A 6 -6.42 -10.24 10.47
C GLY A 6 -5.81 -9.24 11.44
N GLU A 7 -5.61 -9.67 12.69
CA GLU A 7 -5.24 -8.78 13.80
C GLU A 7 -3.73 -8.74 14.10
N LYS A 8 -2.96 -9.67 13.56
CA LYS A 8 -1.53 -9.78 13.91
C LYS A 8 -0.66 -9.31 12.75
N PRO A 9 0.37 -8.49 13.04
CA PRO A 9 1.39 -8.18 12.06
C PRO A 9 2.19 -9.47 11.74
N THR A 10 2.15 -9.90 10.51
CA THR A 10 2.89 -11.06 10.03
C THR A 10 3.65 -10.65 8.78
N LYS A 11 4.95 -10.44 8.92
CA LYS A 11 5.80 -9.88 7.86
C LYS A 11 5.85 -10.77 6.61
N GLU A 12 5.73 -12.08 6.80
CA GLU A 12 5.74 -13.07 5.72
C GLU A 12 4.51 -13.00 4.83
N LYS A 13 3.48 -12.26 5.25
CA LYS A 13 2.24 -12.14 4.48
C LYS A 13 2.30 -11.07 3.41
N ALA A 14 3.10 -10.04 3.62
CA ALA A 14 3.16 -8.88 2.72
C ALA A 14 4.56 -8.70 2.14
N ASN A 15 4.65 -8.19 0.92
CA ASN A 15 5.92 -7.78 0.34
C ASN A 15 6.36 -6.45 0.96
N LEU A 16 7.38 -6.51 1.80
CA LEU A 16 7.92 -5.40 2.59
C LEU A 16 9.43 -5.21 2.42
N GLY A 17 9.92 -4.04 2.86
CA GLY A 17 11.34 -3.70 2.80
C GLY A 17 12.23 -4.31 3.91
N ASP A 18 11.69 -5.14 4.79
CA ASP A 18 12.44 -5.78 5.88
C ASP A 18 13.30 -6.97 5.43
N ASP A 19 13.33 -7.23 4.15
CA ASP A 19 13.99 -8.40 3.58
C ASP A 19 15.49 -8.19 3.36
N TYR A 20 16.17 -7.69 4.39
CA TYR A 20 17.62 -7.57 4.40
C TYR A 20 18.25 -8.77 5.07
N ASP A 21 19.27 -9.37 4.42
CA ASP A 21 20.10 -10.37 5.07
C ASP A 21 21.04 -9.76 6.12
N ALA A 22 21.77 -10.64 6.85
CA ALA A 22 22.71 -10.22 7.88
C ALA A 22 23.83 -9.28 7.37
N ASN A 23 24.05 -9.22 6.06
CA ASN A 23 25.04 -8.37 5.40
C ASN A 23 24.44 -7.07 4.87
N GLY A 24 23.17 -6.79 5.16
CA GLY A 24 22.46 -5.62 4.69
C GLY A 24 22.08 -5.66 3.21
N LYS A 25 22.16 -6.82 2.57
CA LYS A 25 21.70 -7.00 1.19
C LYS A 25 20.22 -7.35 1.18
N LYS A 26 19.43 -6.56 0.48
CA LYS A 26 18.03 -6.89 0.21
C LYS A 26 18.00 -8.13 -0.69
N GLY A 27 17.35 -9.18 -0.26
CA GLY A 27 17.54 -10.47 -0.88
C GLY A 27 16.34 -11.38 -1.03
N GLY A 28 15.13 -10.91 -0.80
CA GLY A 28 13.97 -11.74 -1.03
C GLY A 28 13.90 -13.00 -0.17
N LYS A 29 14.39 -12.94 1.07
CA LYS A 29 14.38 -14.11 1.97
C LYS A 29 13.06 -14.33 2.68
N THR A 30 12.29 -13.26 2.88
CA THR A 30 11.01 -13.32 3.58
C THR A 30 9.87 -13.58 2.62
N ASP A 31 9.81 -12.85 1.53
CA ASP A 31 8.73 -12.94 0.55
C ASP A 31 9.19 -13.38 -0.86
N GLY A 32 10.50 -13.43 -1.11
CA GLY A 32 11.09 -13.87 -2.36
C GLY A 32 11.35 -12.74 -3.38
N TYR A 33 11.05 -11.50 -3.06
CA TYR A 33 11.14 -10.38 -4.00
C TYR A 33 11.96 -9.21 -3.48
N ASN A 34 12.81 -8.66 -4.32
CA ASN A 34 13.63 -7.49 -3.97
C ASN A 34 12.89 -6.16 -4.13
N LEU A 35 11.89 -6.12 -4.97
CA LEU A 35 11.06 -4.96 -5.29
C LEU A 35 9.60 -5.42 -5.26
N PHE A 36 8.80 -4.92 -6.19
CA PHE A 36 7.42 -5.38 -6.34
C PHE A 36 7.37 -6.83 -6.84
N ALA A 37 6.37 -7.54 -6.39
CA ALA A 37 6.07 -8.91 -6.79
C ALA A 37 4.96 -8.94 -7.86
N PRO A 38 4.91 -9.97 -8.70
CA PRO A 38 3.77 -10.18 -9.61
C PRO A 38 2.45 -10.30 -8.85
N GLY A 39 1.38 -9.75 -9.40
CA GLY A 39 0.06 -9.77 -8.77
C GLY A 39 -0.64 -11.15 -8.75
N ASP A 40 -0.10 -12.11 -9.49
CA ASP A 40 -0.58 -13.50 -9.53
C ASP A 40 0.19 -14.44 -8.60
N ARG A 41 1.10 -13.88 -7.79
CA ARG A 41 1.84 -14.68 -6.82
C ARG A 41 0.89 -15.28 -5.77
N ALA A 42 1.26 -16.46 -5.28
CA ALA A 42 0.60 -17.04 -4.11
C ALA A 42 1.04 -16.29 -2.85
N CYS A 43 0.47 -15.13 -2.59
CA CYS A 43 0.74 -14.37 -1.38
C CYS A 43 -0.26 -14.71 -0.27
N ALA A 44 0.17 -14.54 0.96
CA ALA A 44 -0.68 -14.73 2.12
C ALA A 44 -1.43 -13.44 2.53
N ASP A 45 -1.19 -12.33 1.83
CA ASP A 45 -1.97 -11.11 1.95
C ASP A 45 -3.26 -11.25 1.15
N VAL A 46 -4.23 -11.87 1.78
CA VAL A 46 -5.57 -12.05 1.21
C VAL A 46 -6.59 -11.51 2.19
N SER A 47 -7.38 -10.57 1.76
CA SER A 47 -8.47 -10.02 2.55
C SER A 47 -9.62 -11.02 2.70
N PRO A 48 -10.56 -10.82 3.66
CA PRO A 48 -11.76 -11.66 3.78
C PRO A 48 -12.64 -11.69 2.52
N TYR A 49 -12.42 -10.76 1.62
CA TYR A 49 -13.15 -10.65 0.34
C TYR A 49 -12.39 -11.31 -0.82
N GLY A 50 -11.28 -11.99 -0.55
CA GLY A 50 -10.46 -12.64 -1.58
C GLY A 50 -9.61 -11.66 -2.40
N ILE A 51 -9.40 -10.44 -1.93
CA ILE A 51 -8.56 -9.45 -2.61
C ILE A 51 -7.13 -9.62 -2.13
N HIS A 52 -6.20 -9.76 -3.06
CA HIS A 52 -4.77 -9.92 -2.81
C HIS A 52 -4.03 -8.59 -2.79
N ASP A 53 -2.86 -8.57 -2.12
CA ASP A 53 -1.92 -7.46 -2.08
C ASP A 53 -2.56 -6.12 -1.64
N MET A 54 -3.42 -6.19 -0.62
CA MET A 54 -4.04 -5.00 -0.01
C MET A 54 -3.06 -4.25 0.89
N ALA A 55 -1.94 -4.88 1.26
CA ALA A 55 -0.88 -4.30 2.08
C ALA A 55 0.49 -4.74 1.57
N GLY A 56 1.44 -3.80 1.48
CA GLY A 56 2.75 -4.05 0.89
C GLY A 56 2.71 -4.07 -0.64
N ASN A 57 3.75 -4.60 -1.25
CA ASN A 57 3.97 -4.63 -2.69
C ASN A 57 4.07 -3.23 -3.30
N VAL A 58 2.97 -2.63 -3.69
CA VAL A 58 2.89 -1.22 -4.11
C VAL A 58 1.76 -0.53 -3.37
N SER A 59 1.98 0.70 -2.96
CA SER A 59 0.90 1.52 -2.43
C SER A 59 -0.02 1.96 -3.57
N GLU A 60 -1.29 2.18 -3.25
CA GLU A 60 -2.32 2.37 -4.26
C GLU A 60 -3.02 3.72 -4.11
N TRP A 61 -3.20 4.40 -5.24
CA TRP A 61 -4.04 5.57 -5.31
C TRP A 61 -5.48 5.22 -4.95
N THR A 62 -6.12 6.10 -4.20
CA THR A 62 -7.54 5.98 -3.89
C THR A 62 -8.31 7.16 -4.51
N ALA A 63 -9.63 7.04 -4.62
CA ALA A 63 -10.50 8.15 -4.98
C ALA A 63 -10.70 9.14 -3.82
N SER A 64 -10.11 8.87 -2.67
CA SER A 64 -10.22 9.74 -1.48
C SER A 64 -9.22 10.88 -1.56
N GLU A 65 -9.64 12.01 -1.01
CA GLU A 65 -8.81 13.20 -0.85
C GLU A 65 -8.64 13.47 0.65
N PHE A 66 -7.43 13.85 1.03
CA PHE A 66 -7.19 14.32 2.38
C PHE A 66 -7.68 15.77 2.51
N ARG A 67 -8.57 15.98 3.45
CA ARG A 67 -9.06 17.30 3.86
C ARG A 67 -8.80 17.41 5.36
N GLY A 68 -7.59 17.81 5.72
CA GLY A 68 -7.24 18.00 7.13
C GLY A 68 -7.69 19.37 7.63
N GLU A 69 -8.35 19.42 8.79
CA GLU A 69 -8.65 20.68 9.47
C GLU A 69 -7.39 21.49 9.82
N SER A 70 -6.25 20.81 9.93
CA SER A 70 -4.95 21.40 10.27
C SER A 70 -4.11 21.78 9.07
N TRP A 71 -4.57 21.54 7.85
CA TRP A 71 -3.89 21.99 6.66
C TRP A 71 -4.57 23.26 6.15
N PRO A 72 -4.01 24.43 6.42
CA PRO A 72 -4.56 25.66 5.86
C PRO A 72 -4.54 25.53 4.34
N ALA A 73 -5.64 25.86 3.70
CA ALA A 73 -5.69 25.98 2.26
C ALA A 73 -4.48 26.81 1.83
N HIS A 74 -3.68 26.31 0.89
CA HIS A 74 -2.51 27.05 0.41
C HIS A 74 -3.02 28.37 -0.17
N PRO A 75 -2.51 29.53 0.24
CA PRO A 75 -3.06 30.82 -0.17
C PRO A 75 -3.17 30.97 -1.69
N ASP A 76 -2.18 30.41 -2.41
CA ASP A 76 -2.11 30.47 -3.86
C ASP A 76 -2.83 29.31 -4.57
N PHE A 77 -3.23 28.28 -3.82
CA PHE A 77 -3.87 27.07 -4.34
C PHE A 77 -5.00 26.59 -3.41
N PRO A 78 -6.08 27.39 -3.26
CA PRO A 78 -7.15 27.09 -2.31
C PRO A 78 -7.90 25.79 -2.62
N ASP A 79 -7.86 25.35 -3.86
CA ASP A 79 -8.49 24.12 -4.34
C ASP A 79 -7.52 22.93 -4.44
N LEU A 80 -6.33 23.05 -3.85
CA LEU A 80 -5.35 21.97 -3.87
C LEU A 80 -5.94 20.72 -3.18
N ARG A 81 -6.09 19.68 -3.98
CA ARG A 81 -6.56 18.38 -3.53
C ARG A 81 -5.36 17.47 -3.32
N ILE A 82 -5.26 16.89 -2.15
CA ILE A 82 -4.17 15.98 -1.81
C ILE A 82 -4.69 14.55 -1.89
N PRO A 83 -4.31 13.79 -2.91
CA PRO A 83 -4.73 12.41 -3.05
C PRO A 83 -4.25 11.55 -1.88
N VAL A 84 -5.06 10.59 -1.49
CA VAL A 84 -4.74 9.59 -0.47
C VAL A 84 -4.24 8.32 -1.13
N VAL A 85 -3.14 7.80 -0.60
CA VAL A 85 -2.53 6.53 -0.98
C VAL A 85 -2.62 5.56 0.19
N ARG A 86 -2.90 4.30 -0.08
CA ARG A 86 -3.04 3.24 0.94
C ARG A 86 -2.23 2.01 0.60
N GLY A 87 -2.13 1.10 1.58
CA GLY A 87 -1.59 -0.25 1.42
C GLY A 87 -0.11 -0.40 1.76
N GLY A 88 0.66 0.68 1.83
CA GLY A 88 2.11 0.57 1.98
C GLY A 88 2.78 0.01 0.72
N HIS A 89 4.08 -0.22 0.76
CA HIS A 89 4.83 -0.71 -0.41
C HIS A 89 6.10 -1.50 -0.02
N PHE A 90 6.70 -2.17 -0.98
CA PHE A 90 7.85 -3.06 -0.83
C PHE A 90 9.08 -2.45 -0.12
N ALA A 91 9.21 -1.14 -0.06
CA ALA A 91 10.36 -0.48 0.59
C ALA A 91 10.08 -0.06 2.04
N LEU A 92 8.86 -0.19 2.54
CA LEU A 92 8.52 0.12 3.92
C LEU A 92 9.02 -0.99 4.85
N LYS A 93 9.52 -0.59 6.01
CA LYS A 93 10.10 -1.53 7.01
C LYS A 93 9.22 -1.71 8.24
N ASN A 94 8.28 -0.79 8.44
CA ASN A 94 7.44 -0.80 9.62
C ASN A 94 6.11 -1.50 9.32
N SER A 95 5.76 -2.51 10.10
CA SER A 95 4.48 -3.20 9.98
C SER A 95 3.27 -2.28 10.21
N ASP A 96 3.44 -1.20 10.98
CA ASP A 96 2.36 -0.24 11.21
C ASP A 96 1.94 0.52 9.94
N ASP A 97 2.82 0.58 8.95
CA ASP A 97 2.50 1.18 7.66
C ASP A 97 1.55 0.32 6.82
N LEU A 98 1.34 -0.94 7.23
CA LEU A 98 0.41 -1.89 6.60
C LEU A 98 -0.97 -1.92 7.25
N LEU A 99 -1.19 -1.16 8.32
CA LEU A 99 -2.49 -1.09 8.97
C LEU A 99 -3.58 -0.65 7.99
N THR A 100 -4.74 -1.27 8.05
CA THR A 100 -5.89 -0.93 7.19
C THR A 100 -6.35 0.52 7.36
N THR A 101 -6.06 1.11 8.51
CA THR A 101 -6.36 2.52 8.82
C THR A 101 -5.27 3.48 8.35
N ARG A 102 -4.06 2.97 8.06
CA ARG A 102 -2.95 3.82 7.64
C ARG A 102 -3.19 4.38 6.24
N PHE A 103 -2.85 5.62 6.05
CA PHE A 103 -2.82 6.27 4.74
C PHE A 103 -1.63 7.23 4.67
N PHE A 104 -1.27 7.57 3.46
CA PHE A 104 -0.27 8.57 3.15
C PHE A 104 -0.89 9.62 2.23
N THR A 105 -0.36 10.82 2.30
CA THR A 105 -0.72 11.91 1.37
C THR A 105 0.47 12.18 0.47
N GLU A 106 0.21 12.29 -0.81
CA GLU A 106 1.26 12.38 -1.82
C GLU A 106 0.88 13.41 -2.88
N SER A 107 1.88 14.03 -3.49
CA SER A 107 1.63 14.88 -4.65
C SER A 107 1.19 14.04 -5.84
N ALA A 108 0.12 14.45 -6.51
CA ALA A 108 -0.35 13.80 -7.74
C ALA A 108 0.67 13.85 -8.89
N SER A 109 1.63 14.76 -8.83
CA SER A 109 2.69 14.90 -9.84
C SER A 109 3.89 13.98 -9.60
N GLU A 110 3.98 13.33 -8.41
CA GLU A 110 5.09 12.45 -8.12
C GLU A 110 4.88 11.06 -8.72
N THR A 111 5.89 10.60 -9.43
CA THR A 111 5.94 9.26 -10.00
C THR A 111 6.98 8.44 -9.26
N THR A 112 6.60 7.25 -8.79
CA THR A 112 7.48 6.31 -8.10
C THR A 112 7.17 4.87 -8.50
N LEU A 113 8.18 4.02 -8.46
CA LEU A 113 8.03 2.58 -8.70
C LEU A 113 7.21 1.87 -7.59
N ALA A 114 7.06 2.51 -6.45
CA ALA A 114 6.37 1.92 -5.29
C ALA A 114 4.86 2.22 -5.27
N ARG A 115 4.31 2.75 -6.35
CA ARG A 115 2.91 3.18 -6.40
C ARG A 115 2.19 2.65 -7.63
N GLY A 116 0.96 2.21 -7.40
CA GLY A 116 0.07 1.69 -8.43
C GLY A 116 -1.37 2.14 -8.21
N PHE A 117 -2.28 1.40 -8.78
CA PHE A 117 -3.72 1.58 -8.58
C PHE A 117 -4.44 0.25 -8.83
N ARG A 118 -5.65 0.14 -8.32
CA ARG A 118 -6.60 -0.90 -8.72
C ARG A 118 -7.94 -0.26 -9.05
N VAL A 119 -8.65 -0.89 -9.96
CA VAL A 119 -10.01 -0.45 -10.32
C VAL A 119 -11.03 -1.13 -9.41
N ALA A 120 -12.09 -0.40 -9.09
CA ALA A 120 -13.27 -0.92 -8.41
C ALA A 120 -14.50 -0.56 -9.24
N SER A 121 -15.53 -1.38 -9.17
CA SER A 121 -16.80 -1.16 -9.85
C SER A 121 -17.95 -1.54 -8.93
N ASP A 122 -18.99 -0.73 -8.94
CA ASP A 122 -20.27 -1.02 -8.26
C ASP A 122 -21.12 -2.04 -9.03
N VAL A 123 -20.71 -2.37 -10.25
CA VAL A 123 -21.39 -3.34 -11.11
C VAL A 123 -20.68 -4.67 -11.02
N ALA A 124 -21.43 -5.72 -10.67
CA ALA A 124 -20.89 -7.07 -10.69
C ALA A 124 -20.42 -7.43 -12.12
N PRO A 125 -19.26 -8.10 -12.28
CA PRO A 125 -18.80 -8.53 -13.58
C PRO A 125 -19.86 -9.44 -14.22
N THR A 126 -20.27 -9.10 -15.41
CA THR A 126 -21.09 -10.00 -16.23
C THR A 126 -20.25 -11.22 -16.57
N LYS A 127 -20.77 -12.41 -16.21
CA LYS A 127 -20.16 -13.70 -16.55
C LYS A 127 -20.15 -13.91 -18.06
#